data_9f207264cad0770c5f202a81a666e588
#
_entry.id   9f207264cad0770c5f202a81a666e588
#
_cell.length_a   1.000
_cell.length_b   1.000
_cell.length_c   1.000
_cell.angle_alpha   90.00
_cell.angle_beta   90.00
_cell.angle_gamma   90.00
#
_symmetry.space_group_name_H-M   'P 1'
#
loop_
_entity.id
_entity.type
_entity.pdbx_description
1 polymer ?
#
loop_
_entity_poly.entity_id
_entity_poly.type
_entity_poly.pdbx_seq_one_letter_code
_entity_poly.pdbx_strand_id
1 'polypeptide(L)'
;MHLGGGITKLSLFAALTGLIALLAAVPAGAQTPPAEPPLANSSNVHVLGHIPGSAAGMNFKGNYAFVSGWGGITVLDISKADEPRPAGVLPLPHFENEDVDLCGNVLLVVNDREAKDLGSIMYVIDISTPTQPAVEAVLPLGLTGSGRGSGHIANFVKPDCSQAWVDGGDHVEVVDLSDPAAPHSLGKFESAASMSPAFKVSHDTELDSTGTIWNVGGGGAAAYKLTTSPLNPQLLATTGDAGRNPSPYNDFILHNSQRRGKTLLVTEEDYIDTDEVPPGGCRGQGKFETWDTSNMKSGALTPQDTWETELNGMFTGGAVDSKAPVTVNCSSHWFDAQNDVAAVGWYEQGVRFLSYRNPTDIQQVGYYIPANGSTWAAYWSPTDRNGEIVYTADAYRGVDVLKIDGGGATGKKVRAPVRSEWFGSGVADNTSFSASFESHPIFGFVCPVLKPDVDTPS
;
A
#
# COMPACT_ATOMS: atom_id res chain seq x y z
N MET A 1 -52.95 -60.79 -14.31
CA MET A 1 -52.00 -61.30 -13.28
C MET A 1 -50.98 -60.22 -12.98
N HIS A 2 -51.30 -59.53 -12.03
CA HIS A 2 -50.83 -59.28 -10.68
C HIS A 2 -49.35 -59.56 -10.41
N LEU A 3 -48.61 -58.51 -10.02
CA LEU A 3 -47.84 -58.32 -8.81
C LEU A 3 -47.00 -57.02 -9.07
N GLY A 4 -47.06 -55.90 -8.43
CA GLY A 4 -47.22 -55.62 -7.00
C GLY A 4 -45.81 -55.51 -6.38
N GLY A 5 -45.16 -54.32 -6.40
CA GLY A 5 -43.90 -54.09 -5.76
C GLY A 5 -43.73 -52.62 -5.39
N GLY A 6 -44.13 -52.30 -4.17
CA GLY A 6 -43.94 -50.94 -3.62
C GLY A 6 -42.44 -50.69 -3.32
N ILE A 7 -41.98 -49.51 -3.71
CA ILE A 7 -40.69 -49.00 -3.30
C ILE A 7 -40.93 -47.99 -2.19
N THR A 8 -40.51 -48.38 -1.00
CA THR A 8 -40.44 -47.60 0.21
C THR A 8 -39.54 -46.41 0.02
N LYS A 9 -40.06 -45.24 0.30
CA LYS A 9 -39.26 -44.03 0.48
C LYS A 9 -38.40 -44.16 1.72
N LEU A 10 -37.11 -44.36 1.54
CA LEU A 10 -36.15 -44.19 2.61
C LEU A 10 -35.81 -42.68 2.73
N SER A 11 -36.22 -42.13 3.85
CA SER A 11 -35.83 -40.79 4.29
C SER A 11 -34.35 -40.76 4.59
N LEU A 12 -33.56 -40.00 3.83
CA LEU A 12 -32.19 -39.68 4.19
C LEU A 12 -32.20 -38.35 4.95
N PHE A 13 -32.59 -38.42 6.22
CA PHE A 13 -32.25 -37.42 7.23
C PHE A 13 -31.14 -38.05 8.06
N ALA A 14 -29.94 -37.55 7.95
CA ALA A 14 -28.95 -37.45 9.06
C ALA A 14 -27.58 -37.03 8.53
N ALA A 15 -27.02 -36.15 9.29
CA ALA A 15 -25.63 -35.79 9.38
C ALA A 15 -25.19 -34.52 8.65
N LEU A 16 -25.80 -33.41 9.06
CA LEU A 16 -25.14 -32.12 9.02
C LEU A 16 -24.93 -31.66 10.48
N THR A 17 -24.02 -32.32 11.18
CA THR A 17 -23.61 -31.90 12.52
C THR A 17 -22.10 -31.95 12.59
N GLY A 18 -21.53 -30.77 12.86
CA GLY A 18 -20.26 -30.71 13.55
C GLY A 18 -19.01 -30.47 12.72
N LEU A 19 -18.93 -29.40 11.95
CA LEU A 19 -17.65 -28.71 11.82
C LEU A 19 -17.67 -27.54 12.81
N ILE A 20 -17.49 -27.85 14.07
CA ILE A 20 -17.07 -26.85 15.06
C ILE A 20 -15.70 -26.40 14.62
N ALA A 21 -15.62 -25.19 14.08
CA ALA A 21 -14.37 -24.50 13.94
C ALA A 21 -13.74 -24.44 15.34
N LEU A 22 -12.69 -25.19 15.55
CA LEU A 22 -11.75 -24.92 16.62
C LEU A 22 -11.14 -23.55 16.32
N LEU A 23 -11.78 -22.50 16.75
CA LEU A 23 -11.12 -21.25 17.04
C LEU A 23 -10.07 -21.61 18.09
N ALA A 24 -8.85 -21.85 17.66
CA ALA A 24 -7.72 -21.88 18.55
C ALA A 24 -7.69 -20.51 19.22
N ALA A 25 -8.23 -20.43 20.44
CA ALA A 25 -8.03 -19.30 21.29
C ALA A 25 -6.51 -19.11 21.39
N VAL A 26 -5.99 -18.07 20.77
CA VAL A 26 -4.61 -17.66 21.00
C VAL A 26 -4.51 -17.42 22.50
N PRO A 27 -3.67 -18.15 23.24
CA PRO A 27 -3.60 -17.98 24.67
C PRO A 27 -3.24 -16.53 24.97
N ALA A 28 -4.08 -15.85 25.75
CA ALA A 28 -3.79 -14.53 26.26
C ALA A 28 -2.50 -14.63 27.10
N GLY A 29 -1.37 -14.22 26.50
CA GLY A 29 -0.06 -14.32 27.12
C GLY A 29 1.06 -14.85 26.21
N ALA A 30 0.81 -15.14 24.94
CA ALA A 30 1.90 -15.38 24.01
C ALA A 30 2.75 -14.09 23.92
N GLN A 31 3.93 -14.13 24.52
CA GLN A 31 4.93 -13.09 24.27
C GLN A 31 5.19 -13.07 22.76
N THR A 32 5.08 -11.90 22.15
CA THR A 32 5.55 -11.71 20.78
C THR A 32 6.99 -12.22 20.69
N PRO A 33 7.32 -13.09 19.72
CA PRO A 33 8.70 -13.52 19.58
C PRO A 33 9.60 -12.29 19.47
N PRO A 34 10.82 -12.35 20.02
CA PRO A 34 11.75 -11.24 19.91
C PRO A 34 11.95 -10.94 18.41
N ALA A 35 11.84 -9.66 18.06
CA ALA A 35 12.11 -9.23 16.71
C ALA A 35 13.52 -9.67 16.29
N GLU A 36 13.64 -10.18 15.09
CA GLU A 36 14.93 -10.45 14.50
C GLU A 36 15.74 -9.14 14.47
N PRO A 37 17.03 -9.15 14.86
CA PRO A 37 17.81 -7.93 14.82
C PRO A 37 17.80 -7.33 13.42
N PRO A 38 17.62 -6.01 13.29
CA PRO A 38 17.68 -5.36 11.98
C PRO A 38 19.09 -5.51 11.38
N LEU A 39 19.18 -5.45 10.05
CA LEU A 39 20.46 -5.33 9.36
C LEU A 39 21.15 -4.03 9.76
N ALA A 40 20.37 -2.95 9.83
CA ALA A 40 20.82 -1.67 10.33
C ALA A 40 19.65 -0.77 10.76
N ASN A 41 19.95 0.10 11.71
CA ASN A 41 19.08 1.23 12.07
C ASN A 41 19.95 2.40 12.52
N SER A 42 19.42 3.62 12.38
CA SER A 42 20.05 4.78 12.97
C SER A 42 19.95 4.73 14.51
N SER A 43 20.88 5.38 15.19
CA SER A 43 20.98 5.33 16.67
C SER A 43 19.76 5.88 17.41
N ASN A 44 18.91 6.63 16.73
CA ASN A 44 17.69 7.20 17.24
C ASN A 44 16.42 6.41 16.85
N VAL A 45 16.59 5.26 16.18
CA VAL A 45 15.48 4.37 15.82
C VAL A 45 15.66 3.04 16.57
N HIS A 46 14.62 2.61 17.27
CA HIS A 46 14.64 1.43 18.12
C HIS A 46 13.51 0.48 17.71
N VAL A 47 13.81 -0.81 17.62
CA VAL A 47 12.79 -1.87 17.41
C VAL A 47 12.25 -2.28 18.76
N LEU A 48 10.96 -2.11 18.99
CA LEU A 48 10.30 -2.42 20.26
C LEU A 48 9.59 -3.77 20.25
N GLY A 49 9.09 -4.19 19.11
CA GLY A 49 8.32 -5.42 18.97
C GLY A 49 8.14 -5.85 17.52
N HIS A 50 7.57 -7.03 17.37
CA HIS A 50 7.29 -7.65 16.08
C HIS A 50 6.03 -8.50 16.16
N ILE A 51 5.11 -8.33 15.21
CA ILE A 51 3.93 -9.17 15.03
C ILE A 51 4.09 -9.88 13.69
N PRO A 52 4.35 -11.20 13.70
CA PRO A 52 4.61 -11.94 12.47
C PRO A 52 3.35 -12.09 11.63
N GLY A 53 3.52 -12.09 10.32
CA GLY A 53 2.46 -12.26 9.35
C GLY A 53 2.83 -11.67 8.00
N SER A 54 1.84 -11.24 7.25
CA SER A 54 1.99 -10.37 6.09
C SER A 54 1.19 -9.10 6.34
N ALA A 55 1.73 -7.96 5.97
CA ALA A 55 1.05 -6.68 6.04
C ALA A 55 1.34 -5.87 4.77
N ALA A 56 0.30 -5.30 4.17
CA ALA A 56 0.40 -4.45 2.99
C ALA A 56 0.07 -2.99 3.35
N GLY A 57 -1.10 -2.76 3.96
CA GLY A 57 -1.56 -1.46 4.39
C GLY A 57 -2.13 -1.45 5.82
N MET A 58 -2.48 -0.28 6.33
CA MET A 58 -3.01 -0.14 7.68
C MET A 58 -3.85 1.13 7.82
N ASN A 59 -4.99 1.04 8.52
CA ASN A 59 -5.76 2.21 8.92
C ASN A 59 -6.25 2.05 10.38
N PHE A 60 -6.68 3.14 11.01
CA PHE A 60 -6.88 3.19 12.45
C PHE A 60 -8.26 3.68 12.85
N LYS A 61 -8.83 3.05 13.90
CA LYS A 61 -10.06 3.51 14.56
C LYS A 61 -9.95 3.38 16.06
N GLY A 62 -9.88 4.50 16.77
CA GLY A 62 -9.70 4.51 18.22
C GLY A 62 -8.41 3.78 18.64
N ASN A 63 -8.56 2.72 19.42
CA ASN A 63 -7.45 1.90 19.90
C ASN A 63 -7.18 0.67 19.00
N TYR A 64 -7.65 0.65 17.78
CA TYR A 64 -7.48 -0.49 16.89
C TYR A 64 -6.83 -0.08 15.58
N ALA A 65 -5.89 -0.90 15.12
CA ALA A 65 -5.34 -0.87 13.77
C ALA A 65 -5.94 -2.02 12.96
N PHE A 66 -6.37 -1.73 11.74
CA PHE A 66 -6.81 -2.70 10.75
C PHE A 66 -5.70 -2.86 9.73
N VAL A 67 -5.09 -4.02 9.71
CA VAL A 67 -3.92 -4.32 8.87
C VAL A 67 -4.37 -5.24 7.76
N SER A 68 -4.24 -4.80 6.53
CA SER A 68 -4.44 -5.64 5.34
C SER A 68 -3.21 -6.50 5.06
N GLY A 69 -3.41 -7.59 4.36
CA GLY A 69 -2.35 -8.49 3.95
C GLY A 69 -2.91 -9.64 3.11
N TRP A 70 -2.04 -10.57 2.72
CA TRP A 70 -2.41 -11.68 1.82
C TRP A 70 -3.57 -12.55 2.32
N GLY A 71 -3.74 -12.67 3.61
CA GLY A 71 -4.78 -13.53 4.22
C GLY A 71 -6.07 -12.79 4.60
N GLY A 72 -6.15 -11.50 4.35
CA GLY A 72 -7.28 -10.64 4.75
C GLY A 72 -6.89 -9.56 5.75
N ILE A 73 -7.76 -9.28 6.72
CA ILE A 73 -7.58 -8.21 7.70
C ILE A 73 -7.20 -8.80 9.05
N THR A 74 -6.12 -8.29 9.62
CA THR A 74 -5.75 -8.51 11.03
C THR A 74 -6.05 -7.25 11.84
N VAL A 75 -6.75 -7.39 12.94
CA VAL A 75 -7.01 -6.28 13.87
C VAL A 75 -6.03 -6.33 15.01
N LEU A 76 -5.37 -5.21 15.29
CA LEU A 76 -4.46 -5.06 16.42
C LEU A 76 -5.08 -4.11 17.45
N ASP A 77 -5.05 -4.47 18.73
CA ASP A 77 -5.26 -3.54 19.84
C ASP A 77 -3.96 -2.74 20.06
N ILE A 78 -4.05 -1.45 19.80
CA ILE A 78 -2.96 -0.46 19.93
C ILE A 78 -3.19 0.49 21.11
N SER A 79 -4.00 0.11 22.10
CA SER A 79 -4.21 0.91 23.32
C SER A 79 -2.91 1.22 24.07
N LYS A 80 -1.93 0.34 23.91
CA LYS A 80 -0.53 0.59 24.20
C LYS A 80 0.22 0.63 22.87
N ALA A 81 0.63 1.80 22.46
CA ALA A 81 1.26 2.01 21.14
C ALA A 81 2.55 1.19 20.95
N ASP A 82 3.33 1.01 22.01
CA ASP A 82 4.59 0.27 22.01
C ASP A 82 4.43 -1.25 22.19
N GLU A 83 3.22 -1.72 22.50
CA GLU A 83 2.91 -3.15 22.70
C GLU A 83 1.60 -3.55 22.00
N PRO A 84 1.45 -3.37 20.68
CA PRO A 84 0.24 -3.77 19.98
C PRO A 84 0.02 -5.30 20.06
N ARG A 85 -1.25 -5.72 20.08
CA ARG A 85 -1.61 -7.13 20.23
C ARG A 85 -2.70 -7.54 19.25
N PRO A 86 -2.63 -8.73 18.64
CA PRO A 86 -3.72 -9.26 17.83
C PRO A 86 -5.03 -9.30 18.63
N ALA A 87 -6.10 -8.75 18.05
CA ALA A 87 -7.43 -8.62 18.68
C ALA A 87 -8.55 -9.21 17.83
N GLY A 88 -8.36 -9.37 16.53
CA GLY A 88 -9.34 -9.94 15.62
C GLY A 88 -8.74 -10.29 14.27
N VAL A 89 -9.46 -11.08 13.49
CA VAL A 89 -9.09 -11.48 12.13
C VAL A 89 -10.34 -11.60 11.27
N LEU A 90 -10.27 -11.09 10.05
CA LEU A 90 -11.24 -11.36 8.99
C LEU A 90 -10.51 -12.01 7.82
N PRO A 91 -10.63 -13.33 7.61
CA PRO A 91 -10.04 -13.98 6.45
C PRO A 91 -10.73 -13.48 5.16
N LEU A 92 -9.93 -13.10 4.18
CA LEU A 92 -10.38 -12.79 2.81
C LEU A 92 -9.66 -13.73 1.83
N PRO A 93 -10.15 -13.86 0.59
CA PRO A 93 -9.43 -14.61 -0.43
C PRO A 93 -7.98 -14.19 -0.52
N HIS A 94 -7.12 -15.18 -0.68
CA HIS A 94 -5.69 -14.98 -0.68
C HIS A 94 -5.26 -14.27 -1.95
N PHE A 95 -4.99 -13.01 -1.83
CA PHE A 95 -4.40 -12.15 -2.84
C PHE A 95 -4.05 -10.79 -2.23
N GLU A 96 -3.57 -9.88 -3.06
CA GLU A 96 -3.25 -8.53 -2.64
C GLU A 96 -4.50 -7.79 -2.15
N ASN A 97 -4.45 -7.36 -0.91
CA ASN A 97 -5.38 -6.47 -0.27
C ASN A 97 -4.53 -5.26 0.20
N GLU A 98 -4.08 -4.44 -0.77
CA GLU A 98 -2.95 -3.52 -0.54
C GLU A 98 -3.27 -2.46 0.49
N ASP A 99 -4.36 -1.74 0.33
CA ASP A 99 -4.73 -0.68 1.25
C ASP A 99 -6.08 -0.91 1.89
N VAL A 100 -6.29 -0.24 3.00
CA VAL A 100 -7.55 -0.20 3.73
C VAL A 100 -7.92 1.23 4.04
N ASP A 101 -9.04 1.71 3.53
CA ASP A 101 -9.56 3.00 3.94
C ASP A 101 -10.79 2.89 4.84
N LEU A 102 -10.94 3.85 5.75
CA LEU A 102 -11.89 3.78 6.84
C LEU A 102 -12.70 5.06 6.96
N CYS A 103 -14.02 4.91 6.99
CA CYS A 103 -14.93 6.00 7.31
C CYS A 103 -16.04 5.52 8.25
N GLY A 104 -16.15 6.13 9.42
CA GLY A 104 -17.16 5.76 10.41
C GLY A 104 -16.99 4.32 10.93
N ASN A 105 -17.92 3.44 10.58
CA ASN A 105 -17.89 2.01 10.91
C ASN A 105 -17.62 1.14 9.67
N VAL A 106 -17.26 1.73 8.56
CA VAL A 106 -17.02 1.03 7.31
C VAL A 106 -15.54 1.04 6.98
N LEU A 107 -15.02 -0.12 6.64
CA LEU A 107 -13.68 -0.32 6.10
C LEU A 107 -13.83 -0.81 4.66
N LEU A 108 -13.08 -0.23 3.74
CA LEU A 108 -12.98 -0.65 2.34
C LEU A 108 -11.67 -1.39 2.12
N VAL A 109 -11.73 -2.43 1.31
CA VAL A 109 -10.57 -3.18 0.84
C VAL A 109 -10.85 -3.61 -0.58
N VAL A 110 -9.88 -3.46 -1.46
CA VAL A 110 -9.93 -4.04 -2.80
C VAL A 110 -8.99 -5.23 -2.88
N ASN A 111 -9.50 -6.31 -3.48
CA ASN A 111 -8.73 -7.48 -3.83
C ASN A 111 -8.63 -7.54 -5.35
N ASP A 112 -7.46 -7.30 -5.89
CA ASP A 112 -7.22 -7.18 -7.32
C ASP A 112 -6.75 -8.50 -7.95
N ARG A 113 -7.41 -9.52 -7.74
CA ARG A 113 -7.28 -10.90 -8.23
C ARG A 113 -6.25 -11.14 -9.33
N GLU A 114 -5.40 -12.15 -9.10
CA GLU A 114 -4.35 -12.58 -10.02
C GLU A 114 -4.84 -13.06 -11.40
N ALA A 115 -6.02 -13.65 -11.48
CA ALA A 115 -6.51 -14.23 -12.73
C ALA A 115 -7.00 -13.14 -13.67
N LYS A 116 -6.42 -13.06 -14.85
CA LYS A 116 -6.77 -12.10 -15.93
C LYS A 116 -8.27 -12.06 -16.29
N ASP A 117 -9.00 -13.14 -16.01
CA ASP A 117 -10.41 -13.28 -16.35
C ASP A 117 -11.37 -12.95 -15.19
N LEU A 118 -10.82 -12.68 -14.01
CA LEU A 118 -11.60 -12.38 -12.81
C LEU A 118 -11.36 -10.91 -12.45
N GLY A 119 -12.34 -10.07 -12.65
CA GLY A 119 -12.27 -8.68 -12.20
C GLY A 119 -11.93 -8.55 -10.71
N SER A 120 -11.42 -7.41 -10.30
CA SER A 120 -11.18 -7.08 -8.89
C SER A 120 -12.47 -7.10 -8.08
N ILE A 121 -12.35 -7.20 -6.78
CA ILE A 121 -13.50 -7.17 -5.85
C ILE A 121 -13.23 -6.13 -4.79
N MET A 122 -14.19 -5.23 -4.57
CA MET A 122 -14.21 -4.37 -3.40
C MET A 122 -15.03 -5.03 -2.30
N TYR A 123 -14.46 -5.15 -1.10
CA TYR A 123 -15.16 -5.56 0.11
C TYR A 123 -15.56 -4.31 0.90
N VAL A 124 -16.80 -4.28 1.31
CA VAL A 124 -17.34 -3.35 2.31
C VAL A 124 -17.44 -4.11 3.62
N ILE A 125 -16.74 -3.67 4.63
CA ILE A 125 -16.55 -4.41 5.88
C ILE A 125 -17.11 -3.59 7.03
N ASP A 126 -18.05 -4.15 7.80
CA ASP A 126 -18.53 -3.58 9.05
C ASP A 126 -17.48 -3.79 10.16
N ILE A 127 -17.08 -2.68 10.76
CA ILE A 127 -16.16 -2.61 11.89
C ILE A 127 -16.79 -1.91 13.11
N SER A 128 -18.13 -1.96 13.23
CA SER A 128 -18.86 -1.46 14.38
C SER A 128 -18.40 -2.15 15.69
N THR A 129 -18.03 -3.43 15.57
CA THR A 129 -17.31 -4.19 16.60
C THR A 129 -15.88 -4.44 16.10
N PRO A 130 -14.91 -3.58 16.42
CA PRO A 130 -13.57 -3.61 15.80
C PRO A 130 -12.87 -4.97 15.86
N THR A 131 -13.06 -5.72 16.94
CA THR A 131 -12.43 -7.06 17.13
C THR A 131 -13.16 -8.18 16.40
N GLN A 132 -14.28 -7.89 15.74
CA GLN A 132 -15.08 -8.85 14.98
C GLN A 132 -15.51 -8.22 13.65
N PRO A 133 -14.56 -7.82 12.79
CA PRO A 133 -14.91 -7.27 11.49
C PRO A 133 -15.65 -8.30 10.65
N ALA A 134 -16.62 -7.86 9.87
CA ALA A 134 -17.45 -8.74 9.05
C ALA A 134 -17.68 -8.14 7.67
N VAL A 135 -17.65 -8.96 6.62
CA VAL A 135 -18.02 -8.51 5.27
C VAL A 135 -19.52 -8.19 5.26
N GLU A 136 -19.86 -6.95 5.01
CA GLU A 136 -21.23 -6.47 4.88
C GLU A 136 -21.71 -6.61 3.44
N ALA A 137 -20.86 -6.22 2.48
CA ALA A 137 -21.17 -6.33 1.06
C ALA A 137 -19.91 -6.62 0.23
N VAL A 138 -20.15 -7.08 -0.99
CA VAL A 138 -19.11 -7.37 -1.98
C VAL A 138 -19.54 -6.73 -3.30
N LEU A 139 -18.71 -5.87 -3.86
CA LEU A 139 -18.91 -5.25 -5.16
C LEU A 139 -17.88 -5.79 -6.15
N PRO A 140 -18.29 -6.62 -7.14
CA PRO A 140 -17.42 -6.95 -8.25
C PRO A 140 -17.12 -5.71 -9.08
N LEU A 141 -15.83 -5.44 -9.29
CA LEU A 141 -15.33 -4.39 -10.15
C LEU A 141 -15.01 -5.01 -11.52
N GLY A 142 -15.27 -4.41 -12.59
CA GLY A 142 -15.06 -4.98 -13.92
C GLY A 142 -13.59 -5.26 -14.25
N LEU A 143 -13.34 -5.56 -15.52
CA LEU A 143 -12.02 -5.60 -16.09
C LEU A 143 -11.70 -4.26 -16.74
N THR A 144 -10.43 -3.88 -16.79
CA THR A 144 -9.95 -2.78 -17.61
C THR A 144 -10.04 -3.14 -19.09
N GLY A 145 -9.85 -2.15 -19.97
CA GLY A 145 -9.75 -2.39 -21.42
C GLY A 145 -8.61 -3.32 -21.82
N SER A 146 -7.60 -3.47 -20.96
CA SER A 146 -6.49 -4.41 -21.13
C SER A 146 -6.79 -5.82 -20.59
N GLY A 147 -7.99 -6.07 -20.06
CA GLY A 147 -8.40 -7.37 -19.52
C GLY A 147 -7.88 -7.65 -18.09
N ARG A 148 -7.38 -6.64 -17.40
CA ARG A 148 -6.99 -6.73 -15.97
C ARG A 148 -8.15 -6.34 -15.06
N GLY A 149 -8.07 -6.65 -13.77
CA GLY A 149 -8.96 -6.09 -12.77
C GLY A 149 -8.94 -4.56 -12.80
N SER A 150 -10.08 -3.92 -12.60
CA SER A 150 -10.19 -2.45 -12.66
C SER A 150 -10.11 -1.80 -11.29
N GLY A 151 -9.76 -2.54 -10.24
CA GLY A 151 -9.65 -2.02 -8.89
C GLY A 151 -8.44 -2.59 -8.19
N HIS A 152 -7.77 -1.72 -7.47
CA HIS A 152 -6.58 -1.98 -6.67
C HIS A 152 -6.73 -1.34 -5.28
N ILE A 153 -7.08 -0.06 -5.19
CA ILE A 153 -7.30 0.69 -3.96
C ILE A 153 -8.67 1.35 -3.99
N ALA A 154 -9.33 1.48 -2.85
CA ALA A 154 -10.61 2.16 -2.72
C ALA A 154 -10.61 3.12 -1.53
N ASN A 155 -10.86 4.41 -1.78
CA ASN A 155 -10.77 5.46 -0.77
C ASN A 155 -12.06 6.29 -0.71
N PHE A 156 -12.49 6.62 0.50
CA PHE A 156 -13.63 7.52 0.70
C PHE A 156 -13.27 8.94 0.25
N VAL A 157 -14.15 9.52 -0.57
CA VAL A 157 -13.97 10.89 -1.10
C VAL A 157 -14.97 11.87 -0.52
N LYS A 158 -15.84 11.41 0.40
CA LYS A 158 -16.78 12.26 1.12
C LYS A 158 -16.69 12.03 2.63
N PRO A 159 -16.72 13.09 3.43
CA PRO A 159 -16.69 12.99 4.89
C PRO A 159 -17.89 12.25 5.50
N ASP A 160 -19.01 12.14 4.78
CA ASP A 160 -20.21 11.41 5.18
C ASP A 160 -20.17 9.92 4.82
N CYS A 161 -19.03 9.42 4.32
CA CYS A 161 -18.82 8.04 3.89
C CYS A 161 -19.69 7.56 2.72
N SER A 162 -20.42 8.45 2.05
CA SER A 162 -21.41 8.05 1.04
C SER A 162 -20.84 7.78 -0.34
N GLN A 163 -19.56 8.02 -0.56
CA GLN A 163 -18.93 7.83 -1.87
C GLN A 163 -17.46 7.45 -1.74
N ALA A 164 -17.03 6.48 -2.53
CA ALA A 164 -15.64 6.14 -2.71
C ALA A 164 -15.21 6.25 -4.18
N TRP A 165 -13.91 6.43 -4.38
CA TRP A 165 -13.22 6.24 -5.63
C TRP A 165 -12.40 4.96 -5.55
N VAL A 166 -12.42 4.20 -6.65
CA VAL A 166 -11.63 2.97 -6.79
C VAL A 166 -10.63 3.19 -7.91
N ASP A 167 -9.38 3.06 -7.55
CA ASP A 167 -8.22 3.20 -8.41
C ASP A 167 -7.67 1.84 -8.85
N GLY A 168 -6.73 1.80 -9.78
CA GLY A 168 -6.05 0.60 -10.25
C GLY A 168 -6.26 0.30 -11.73
N GLY A 169 -6.95 1.16 -12.45
CA GLY A 169 -7.17 1.05 -13.88
C GLY A 169 -6.83 2.32 -14.65
N ASP A 170 -7.16 2.34 -15.91
CA ASP A 170 -7.07 3.52 -16.79
C ASP A 170 -8.12 4.61 -16.45
N HIS A 171 -8.98 4.34 -15.50
CA HIS A 171 -10.05 5.21 -15.02
C HIS A 171 -10.20 5.07 -13.51
N VAL A 172 -10.77 6.09 -12.90
CA VAL A 172 -11.29 6.01 -11.53
C VAL A 172 -12.74 5.55 -11.60
N GLU A 173 -13.09 4.47 -10.88
CA GLU A 173 -14.47 4.03 -10.71
C GLU A 173 -15.09 4.71 -9.50
N VAL A 174 -16.26 5.29 -9.68
CA VAL A 174 -16.99 5.98 -8.62
C VAL A 174 -18.04 5.06 -8.05
N VAL A 175 -18.00 4.83 -6.73
CA VAL A 175 -18.93 3.93 -6.03
C VAL A 175 -19.80 4.72 -5.07
N ASP A 176 -21.12 4.48 -5.13
CA ASP A 176 -22.08 4.93 -4.14
C ASP A 176 -22.08 3.98 -2.94
N LEU A 177 -21.90 4.55 -1.76
CA LEU A 177 -21.87 3.88 -0.47
C LEU A 177 -22.92 4.49 0.50
N SER A 178 -23.93 5.20 -0.04
CA SER A 178 -25.01 5.76 0.78
C SER A 178 -25.75 4.67 1.57
N ASP A 179 -25.77 3.44 1.06
CA ASP A 179 -26.11 2.22 1.77
C ASP A 179 -24.93 1.24 1.68
N PRO A 180 -24.09 1.11 2.72
CA PRO A 180 -22.94 0.22 2.71
C PRO A 180 -23.28 -1.25 2.44
N ALA A 181 -24.53 -1.70 2.75
CA ALA A 181 -24.97 -3.05 2.47
C ALA A 181 -25.36 -3.27 0.99
N ALA A 182 -25.49 -2.20 0.20
CA ALA A 182 -25.88 -2.24 -1.21
C ALA A 182 -25.00 -1.32 -2.09
N PRO A 183 -23.67 -1.44 -2.02
CA PRO A 183 -22.77 -0.60 -2.80
C PRO A 183 -22.98 -0.81 -4.29
N HIS A 184 -22.87 0.26 -5.08
CA HIS A 184 -22.96 0.13 -6.54
C HIS A 184 -22.15 1.17 -7.28
N SER A 185 -21.68 0.79 -8.46
CA SER A 185 -20.94 1.68 -9.34
C SER A 185 -21.85 2.75 -9.92
N LEU A 186 -21.43 3.99 -9.85
CA LEU A 186 -22.04 5.13 -10.56
C LEU A 186 -21.46 5.29 -11.97
N GLY A 187 -20.36 4.61 -12.27
CA GLY A 187 -19.61 4.71 -13.51
C GLY A 187 -18.16 5.13 -13.30
N LYS A 188 -17.49 5.46 -14.39
CA LYS A 188 -16.05 5.76 -14.41
C LYS A 188 -15.79 7.13 -15.03
N PHE A 189 -14.70 7.76 -14.63
CA PHE A 189 -14.18 8.96 -15.29
C PHE A 189 -12.66 8.84 -15.50
N GLU A 190 -12.15 9.51 -16.54
CA GLU A 190 -10.71 9.62 -16.76
C GLU A 190 -10.13 10.65 -15.80
N SER A 191 -9.22 10.23 -14.95
CA SER A 191 -8.45 11.13 -14.08
C SER A 191 -7.26 11.71 -14.84
N ALA A 192 -6.90 12.97 -14.56
CA ALA A 192 -5.65 13.53 -15.03
C ALA A 192 -4.44 12.74 -14.51
N ALA A 193 -4.56 12.10 -13.35
CA ALA A 193 -3.54 11.22 -12.79
C ALA A 193 -3.39 9.90 -13.55
N SER A 194 -4.41 9.46 -14.32
CA SER A 194 -4.32 8.25 -15.16
C SER A 194 -3.93 8.55 -16.62
N MET A 195 -3.80 9.83 -16.99
CA MET A 195 -3.61 10.24 -18.39
C MET A 195 -2.14 10.32 -18.81
N SER A 196 -1.38 9.22 -18.68
CA SER A 196 -0.04 9.11 -19.24
C SER A 196 -0.07 8.33 -20.54
N PRO A 197 0.67 8.76 -21.58
CA PRO A 197 0.88 7.95 -22.78
C PRO A 197 1.62 6.63 -22.51
N ALA A 198 2.47 6.63 -21.47
CA ALA A 198 3.29 5.46 -21.12
C ALA A 198 2.56 4.55 -20.12
N PHE A 199 1.88 5.14 -19.11
CA PHE A 199 1.27 4.42 -18.02
C PHE A 199 -0.12 4.95 -17.71
N LYS A 200 -1.14 4.36 -18.30
CA LYS A 200 -2.53 4.73 -18.06
C LYS A 200 -3.05 4.01 -16.83
N VAL A 201 -2.74 4.54 -15.66
CA VAL A 201 -3.21 4.01 -14.39
C VAL A 201 -3.45 5.13 -13.39
N SER A 202 -4.60 5.12 -12.71
CA SER A 202 -4.77 5.78 -11.41
C SER A 202 -4.39 4.78 -10.33
N HIS A 203 -3.73 5.23 -9.28
CA HIS A 203 -3.21 4.33 -8.26
C HIS A 203 -3.86 4.56 -6.90
N ASP A 204 -3.86 5.77 -6.40
CA ASP A 204 -4.37 6.09 -5.06
C ASP A 204 -5.15 7.40 -5.05
N THR A 205 -6.06 7.51 -4.07
CA THR A 205 -6.90 8.69 -3.85
C THR A 205 -6.93 9.06 -2.37
N GLU A 206 -6.62 10.29 -2.02
CA GLU A 206 -6.64 10.81 -0.66
C GLU A 206 -7.57 12.03 -0.55
N LEU A 207 -8.45 12.05 0.47
CA LEU A 207 -9.27 13.21 0.80
C LEU A 207 -8.60 14.03 1.89
N ASP A 208 -8.10 15.22 1.57
CA ASP A 208 -7.49 16.09 2.56
C ASP A 208 -8.51 16.80 3.47
N SER A 209 -8.04 17.35 4.58
CA SER A 209 -8.88 18.06 5.56
C SER A 209 -9.55 19.33 5.02
N THR A 210 -9.20 19.79 3.82
CA THR A 210 -9.83 20.95 3.15
C THR A 210 -10.95 20.54 2.21
N GLY A 211 -11.16 19.23 2.02
CA GLY A 211 -12.10 18.67 1.06
C GLY A 211 -11.57 18.63 -0.37
N THR A 212 -10.26 18.76 -0.54
CA THR A 212 -9.60 18.49 -1.82
C THR A 212 -9.29 17.01 -1.91
N ILE A 213 -9.61 16.41 -3.05
CA ILE A 213 -9.30 15.03 -3.35
C ILE A 213 -8.02 15.02 -4.18
N TRP A 214 -7.04 14.28 -3.74
CA TRP A 214 -5.79 14.03 -4.42
C TRP A 214 -5.83 12.65 -5.03
N ASN A 215 -5.60 12.56 -6.32
CA ASN A 215 -5.51 11.30 -7.04
C ASN A 215 -4.14 11.24 -7.69
N VAL A 216 -3.48 10.11 -7.59
CA VAL A 216 -2.12 9.88 -8.09
C VAL A 216 -2.07 8.68 -9.02
N GLY A 217 -1.05 8.62 -9.86
CA GLY A 217 -0.87 7.54 -10.82
C GLY A 217 0.17 7.85 -11.89
N GLY A 218 0.08 7.16 -13.03
CA GLY A 218 1.00 7.31 -14.15
C GLY A 218 0.98 8.68 -14.82
N GLY A 219 -0.09 9.46 -14.67
CA GLY A 219 -0.19 10.84 -15.13
C GLY A 219 0.27 11.88 -14.11
N GLY A 220 0.85 11.46 -13.00
CA GLY A 220 1.27 12.33 -11.91
C GLY A 220 0.22 12.45 -10.80
N ALA A 221 0.22 13.56 -10.07
CA ALA A 221 -0.78 13.90 -9.06
C ALA A 221 -1.77 14.93 -9.59
N ALA A 222 -3.05 14.74 -9.27
CA ALA A 222 -4.14 15.64 -9.65
C ALA A 222 -5.03 15.98 -8.45
N ALA A 223 -5.33 17.26 -8.29
CA ALA A 223 -6.22 17.77 -7.25
C ALA A 223 -7.63 17.96 -7.81
N TYR A 224 -8.62 17.45 -7.11
CA TYR A 224 -10.02 17.55 -7.50
C TYR A 224 -10.91 18.11 -6.42
N LYS A 225 -12.06 18.62 -6.86
CA LYS A 225 -13.20 18.97 -6.03
C LYS A 225 -14.45 18.27 -6.56
N LEU A 226 -15.23 17.67 -5.68
CA LEU A 226 -16.51 17.09 -6.07
C LEU A 226 -17.45 18.18 -6.60
N THR A 227 -18.25 17.80 -7.59
CA THR A 227 -19.37 18.58 -8.13
C THR A 227 -20.69 17.88 -7.85
N THR A 228 -21.79 18.41 -8.34
CA THR A 228 -23.10 17.75 -8.29
C THR A 228 -23.17 16.49 -9.18
N SER A 229 -22.23 16.37 -10.15
CA SER A 229 -22.10 15.19 -11.01
C SER A 229 -20.96 14.33 -10.51
N PRO A 230 -21.22 13.12 -9.99
CA PRO A 230 -20.16 12.26 -9.45
C PRO A 230 -19.05 11.92 -10.45
N LEU A 231 -19.41 11.82 -11.73
CA LEU A 231 -18.48 11.44 -12.81
C LEU A 231 -17.78 12.63 -13.47
N ASN A 232 -17.99 13.84 -12.99
CA ASN A 232 -17.35 15.04 -13.50
C ASN A 232 -16.79 15.90 -12.36
N PRO A 233 -15.83 15.40 -11.59
CA PRO A 233 -15.16 16.19 -10.58
C PRO A 233 -14.40 17.34 -11.26
N GLN A 234 -14.31 18.47 -10.57
CA GLN A 234 -13.58 19.62 -11.06
C GLN A 234 -12.08 19.44 -10.83
N LEU A 235 -11.30 19.34 -11.89
CA LEU A 235 -9.84 19.41 -11.79
C LEU A 235 -9.40 20.81 -11.33
N LEU A 236 -8.58 20.87 -10.31
CA LEU A 236 -8.06 22.12 -9.73
C LEU A 236 -6.62 22.38 -10.15
N ALA A 237 -5.76 21.35 -10.10
CA ALA A 237 -4.35 21.45 -10.45
C ALA A 237 -3.76 20.03 -10.67
N THR A 238 -2.60 19.97 -11.30
CA THR A 238 -1.86 18.75 -11.55
C THR A 238 -0.34 19.00 -11.53
N THR A 239 0.44 17.97 -11.22
CA THR A 239 1.90 17.98 -11.38
C THR A 239 2.32 17.87 -12.85
N GLY A 240 1.40 17.43 -13.71
CA GLY A 240 1.69 17.05 -15.09
C GLY A 240 2.04 15.56 -15.20
N ASP A 241 2.31 15.14 -16.41
CA ASP A 241 2.43 13.76 -16.81
C ASP A 241 3.81 13.18 -16.49
N ALA A 242 3.80 12.00 -15.89
CA ALA A 242 4.96 11.13 -15.76
C ALA A 242 5.44 10.69 -17.16
N GLY A 243 6.73 10.49 -17.34
CA GLY A 243 7.30 9.92 -18.55
C GLY A 243 7.38 10.83 -19.77
N ARG A 244 6.96 12.08 -19.69
CA ARG A 244 7.10 13.03 -20.81
C ARG A 244 8.39 13.82 -20.81
N ASN A 245 8.99 13.97 -19.66
CA ASN A 245 10.24 14.68 -19.51
C ASN A 245 11.22 13.81 -18.73
N PRO A 246 12.48 13.77 -19.09
CA PRO A 246 13.53 13.27 -18.21
C PRO A 246 13.70 14.28 -17.05
N SER A 247 12.65 14.46 -16.27
CA SER A 247 12.62 15.24 -15.06
C SER A 247 12.96 14.31 -13.92
N PRO A 248 13.62 14.75 -12.86
CA PRO A 248 13.69 13.98 -11.63
C PRO A 248 12.32 13.82 -10.95
N TYR A 249 11.25 14.36 -11.52
CA TYR A 249 9.89 14.31 -11.02
C TYR A 249 8.97 13.62 -12.04
N ASN A 250 8.02 12.82 -11.57
CA ASN A 250 7.00 12.15 -12.39
C ASN A 250 7.59 11.33 -13.53
N ASP A 251 8.64 10.58 -13.30
CA ASP A 251 9.22 9.74 -14.34
C ASP A 251 8.61 8.34 -14.40
N PHE A 252 7.79 7.94 -13.39
CA PHE A 252 7.04 6.69 -13.42
C PHE A 252 5.62 6.85 -12.83
N ILE A 253 5.29 6.19 -11.71
CA ILE A 253 3.96 6.25 -11.10
C ILE A 253 4.04 6.92 -9.75
N LEU A 254 3.30 8.00 -9.58
CA LEU A 254 3.06 8.52 -8.26
C LEU A 254 2.09 7.60 -7.53
N HIS A 255 2.53 7.05 -6.41
CA HIS A 255 1.91 5.92 -5.75
C HIS A 255 0.94 6.33 -4.65
N ASN A 256 1.41 7.18 -3.74
CA ASN A 256 0.63 7.65 -2.60
C ASN A 256 0.87 9.14 -2.38
N SER A 257 -0.11 9.85 -1.82
CA SER A 257 0.01 11.28 -1.60
C SER A 257 -0.62 11.74 -0.29
N GLN A 258 -0.02 12.73 0.37
CA GLN A 258 -0.60 13.41 1.52
C GLN A 258 -0.32 14.90 1.46
N ARG A 259 -1.36 15.73 1.54
CA ARG A 259 -1.16 17.17 1.63
C ARG A 259 -0.99 17.63 3.07
N ARG A 260 0.10 18.35 3.33
CA ARG A 260 0.42 18.96 4.62
C ARG A 260 0.56 20.47 4.46
N GLY A 261 -0.46 21.22 4.84
CA GLY A 261 -0.50 22.67 4.66
C GLY A 261 -0.46 23.07 3.19
N LYS A 262 0.66 23.65 2.75
CA LYS A 262 0.90 24.06 1.36
C LYS A 262 1.79 23.10 0.57
N THR A 263 2.19 22.01 1.17
CA THR A 263 3.06 21.02 0.55
C THR A 263 2.25 19.75 0.29
N LEU A 264 2.27 19.26 -0.93
CA LEU A 264 1.88 17.91 -1.27
C LEU A 264 3.12 17.04 -1.17
N LEU A 265 3.02 15.98 -0.41
CA LEU A 265 4.02 14.91 -0.30
C LEU A 265 3.56 13.78 -1.20
N VAL A 266 4.48 13.15 -1.91
CA VAL A 266 4.20 12.06 -2.84
C VAL A 266 5.32 11.04 -2.77
N THR A 267 4.99 9.76 -2.84
CA THR A 267 5.93 8.71 -3.19
C THR A 267 5.77 8.34 -4.65
N GLU A 268 6.85 8.00 -5.30
CA GLU A 268 6.89 7.42 -6.63
C GLU A 268 7.30 5.96 -6.52
N GLU A 269 6.46 5.08 -7.02
CA GLU A 269 6.82 3.69 -7.14
C GLU A 269 7.39 3.44 -8.53
N ASP A 270 8.64 3.03 -8.59
CA ASP A 270 9.31 2.63 -9.82
C ASP A 270 10.05 1.31 -9.61
N TYR A 271 9.53 0.25 -10.17
CA TYR A 271 10.11 -1.09 -10.13
C TYR A 271 10.29 -1.68 -11.53
N ILE A 272 10.11 -0.88 -12.57
CA ILE A 272 10.29 -1.39 -13.93
C ILE A 272 11.72 -1.83 -14.10
N ASP A 273 11.85 -3.12 -14.34
CA ASP A 273 13.05 -3.73 -14.83
C ASP A 273 13.15 -3.35 -16.31
N THR A 274 13.90 -2.32 -16.59
CA THR A 274 14.39 -2.19 -17.97
C THR A 274 15.48 -3.24 -18.12
N ASP A 275 15.50 -3.98 -19.23
CA ASP A 275 16.54 -4.97 -19.57
C ASP A 275 17.99 -4.43 -19.48
N GLU A 276 18.14 -3.18 -19.07
CA GLU A 276 19.37 -2.44 -18.92
C GLU A 276 19.93 -2.44 -17.49
N VAL A 277 19.21 -3.00 -16.49
CA VAL A 277 19.72 -3.08 -15.12
C VAL A 277 20.83 -4.12 -15.08
N PRO A 278 22.09 -3.71 -14.84
CA PRO A 278 23.17 -4.67 -14.73
C PRO A 278 22.92 -5.61 -13.54
N PRO A 279 23.42 -6.86 -13.59
CA PRO A 279 23.34 -7.77 -12.45
C PRO A 279 23.79 -7.09 -11.16
N GLY A 280 22.94 -7.09 -10.13
CA GLY A 280 23.23 -6.42 -8.87
C GLY A 280 22.82 -4.93 -8.82
N GLY A 281 22.02 -4.44 -9.75
CA GLY A 281 21.50 -3.07 -9.74
C GLY A 281 20.21 -2.90 -8.93
N CYS A 282 19.82 -1.66 -8.69
CA CYS A 282 18.49 -1.30 -8.24
C CYS A 282 17.46 -1.59 -9.34
N ARG A 283 16.37 -2.22 -8.96
CA ARG A 283 15.16 -2.27 -9.78
C ARG A 283 14.37 -1.01 -9.47
N GLY A 284 14.22 -0.12 -10.46
CA GLY A 284 13.56 1.16 -10.31
C GLY A 284 14.35 2.18 -9.48
N GLN A 285 13.82 3.38 -9.38
CA GLN A 285 14.41 4.51 -8.64
C GLN A 285 13.31 5.38 -8.02
N GLY A 286 12.29 4.75 -7.45
CA GLY A 286 11.18 5.46 -6.85
C GLY A 286 11.63 6.44 -5.77
N LYS A 287 11.00 7.60 -5.75
CA LYS A 287 11.40 8.77 -4.97
C LYS A 287 10.35 9.14 -3.93
N PHE A 288 10.76 9.98 -3.00
CA PHE A 288 9.85 10.77 -2.18
C PHE A 288 9.94 12.23 -2.64
N GLU A 289 8.82 12.87 -2.90
CA GLU A 289 8.76 14.18 -3.53
C GLU A 289 7.94 15.17 -2.72
N THR A 290 8.27 16.46 -2.87
CA THR A 290 7.50 17.58 -2.34
C THR A 290 7.10 18.54 -3.44
N TRP A 291 5.84 19.00 -3.39
CA TRP A 291 5.26 19.91 -4.37
C TRP A 291 4.55 21.08 -3.69
N ASP A 292 4.74 22.32 -4.17
CA ASP A 292 4.03 23.50 -3.66
C ASP A 292 2.61 23.57 -4.24
N THR A 293 1.64 23.61 -3.34
CA THR A 293 0.20 23.75 -3.64
C THR A 293 -0.32 25.17 -3.42
N SER A 294 0.54 26.15 -3.14
CA SER A 294 0.13 27.53 -2.82
C SER A 294 -0.64 28.21 -3.95
N ASN A 295 -0.38 27.81 -5.19
CA ASN A 295 -0.96 28.43 -6.38
C ASN A 295 -1.74 27.43 -7.24
N MET A 296 -2.59 26.61 -6.64
CA MET A 296 -3.45 25.67 -7.38
C MET A 296 -4.35 26.34 -8.43
N LYS A 297 -4.63 27.66 -8.28
CA LYS A 297 -5.41 28.43 -9.25
C LYS A 297 -4.74 28.51 -10.63
N SER A 298 -3.45 28.30 -10.72
CA SER A 298 -2.73 28.24 -12.00
C SER A 298 -3.02 26.97 -12.81
N GLY A 299 -3.62 25.95 -12.17
CA GLY A 299 -3.83 24.62 -12.74
C GLY A 299 -2.60 23.72 -12.71
N ALA A 300 -1.47 24.22 -12.19
CA ALA A 300 -0.22 23.47 -12.10
C ALA A 300 0.36 23.53 -10.68
N LEU A 301 0.93 22.44 -10.22
CA LEU A 301 1.73 22.35 -9.01
C LEU A 301 3.20 22.65 -9.34
N THR A 302 3.96 23.11 -8.35
CA THR A 302 5.36 23.46 -8.53
C THR A 302 6.24 22.46 -7.77
N PRO A 303 7.16 21.74 -8.43
CA PRO A 303 8.06 20.84 -7.74
C PRO A 303 9.01 21.60 -6.81
N GLN A 304 9.34 21.01 -5.67
CA GLN A 304 10.20 21.62 -4.66
C GLN A 304 11.48 20.83 -4.42
N ASP A 305 11.37 19.52 -4.13
CA ASP A 305 12.54 18.66 -3.88
C ASP A 305 12.19 17.19 -4.09
N THR A 306 13.22 16.37 -4.31
CA THR A 306 13.14 14.91 -4.35
C THR A 306 14.18 14.29 -3.44
N TRP A 307 13.87 13.13 -2.87
CA TRP A 307 14.80 12.36 -2.08
C TRP A 307 14.78 10.88 -2.50
N GLU A 308 15.96 10.31 -2.59
CA GLU A 308 16.21 8.91 -2.91
C GLU A 308 17.11 8.27 -1.87
N THR A 309 17.08 6.94 -1.74
CA THR A 309 17.99 6.24 -0.84
C THR A 309 19.44 6.29 -1.34
N GLU A 310 20.35 6.04 -0.42
CA GLU A 310 21.77 5.96 -0.75
C GLU A 310 22.11 4.85 -1.75
N LEU A 311 21.23 3.83 -1.87
CA LEU A 311 21.40 2.75 -2.83
C LEU A 311 21.12 3.19 -4.26
N ASN A 312 20.13 4.06 -4.48
CA ASN A 312 19.77 4.52 -5.81
C ASN A 312 20.98 5.17 -6.52
N GLY A 313 21.76 5.98 -5.80
CA GLY A 313 22.95 6.62 -6.36
C GLY A 313 24.13 5.69 -6.66
N MET A 314 24.14 4.46 -6.14
CA MET A 314 25.24 3.51 -6.36
C MET A 314 25.13 2.76 -7.68
N PHE A 315 23.94 2.64 -8.23
CA PHE A 315 23.68 1.80 -9.39
C PHE A 315 23.47 2.61 -10.67
N THR A 316 23.28 3.90 -10.56
CA THR A 316 23.18 4.81 -11.71
C THR A 316 24.57 5.25 -12.19
N GLY A 317 25.19 4.49 -13.09
CA GLY A 317 26.32 4.94 -13.89
C GLY A 317 27.75 4.63 -13.41
N GLY A 318 27.92 3.80 -12.38
CA GLY A 318 29.22 3.25 -11.98
C GLY A 318 29.35 1.78 -12.34
N ALA A 319 30.55 1.30 -12.61
CA ALA A 319 30.79 -0.13 -12.77
C ALA A 319 30.31 -0.84 -11.49
N VAL A 320 29.18 -1.52 -11.60
CA VAL A 320 28.65 -2.38 -10.54
C VAL A 320 29.71 -3.43 -10.24
N ASP A 321 30.08 -3.58 -8.97
CA ASP A 321 30.91 -4.71 -8.56
C ASP A 321 30.16 -5.97 -9.00
N SER A 322 30.77 -6.78 -9.86
CA SER A 322 30.20 -8.03 -10.37
C SER A 322 29.91 -9.07 -9.28
N LYS A 323 30.17 -8.72 -8.02
CA LYS A 323 29.81 -9.45 -6.81
C LYS A 323 28.63 -8.82 -6.06
N ALA A 324 28.10 -7.69 -6.55
CA ALA A 324 26.89 -7.16 -5.94
C ALA A 324 25.76 -8.17 -6.19
N PRO A 325 25.04 -8.57 -5.17
CA PRO A 325 23.96 -9.48 -5.35
C PRO A 325 22.82 -8.77 -6.03
N VAL A 326 22.16 -9.48 -6.81
CA VAL A 326 20.80 -9.49 -7.27
C VAL A 326 19.95 -8.26 -6.92
N THR A 327 19.17 -7.84 -7.88
CA THR A 327 18.22 -6.74 -7.88
C THR A 327 17.48 -6.55 -6.55
N VAL A 328 17.80 -5.46 -5.89
CA VAL A 328 17.04 -4.91 -4.77
C VAL A 328 16.00 -3.97 -5.37
N ASN A 329 14.75 -4.04 -4.92
CA ASN A 329 13.79 -3.02 -5.25
C ASN A 329 14.17 -1.72 -4.54
N CYS A 330 14.54 -0.71 -5.30
CA CYS A 330 15.00 0.57 -4.78
C CYS A 330 13.89 1.63 -4.73
N SER A 331 12.65 1.21 -4.88
CA SER A 331 11.51 2.09 -4.91
C SER A 331 11.01 2.46 -3.53
N SER A 332 10.53 3.68 -3.36
CA SER A 332 9.55 4.01 -2.32
C SER A 332 8.20 3.37 -2.66
N HIS A 333 7.33 3.25 -1.64
CA HIS A 333 6.00 2.72 -1.83
C HIS A 333 4.99 3.61 -1.08
N TRP A 334 4.65 3.32 0.14
CA TRP A 334 3.66 4.06 0.90
C TRP A 334 4.27 4.81 2.08
N PHE A 335 3.67 5.92 2.49
CA PHE A 335 4.12 6.68 3.65
C PHE A 335 2.96 7.22 4.49
N ASP A 336 3.26 7.54 5.74
CA ASP A 336 2.44 8.40 6.57
C ASP A 336 3.29 9.53 7.15
N ALA A 337 2.70 10.73 7.28
CA ALA A 337 3.41 11.93 7.67
C ALA A 337 2.85 12.54 8.95
N GLN A 338 3.73 12.84 9.92
CA GLN A 338 3.41 13.47 11.19
C GLN A 338 4.53 14.43 11.59
N ASN A 339 4.20 15.59 12.16
CA ASN A 339 5.16 16.54 12.74
C ASN A 339 6.35 16.90 11.82
N ASP A 340 6.08 17.15 10.55
CA ASP A 340 7.06 17.43 9.49
C ASP A 340 8.03 16.28 9.19
N VAL A 341 7.70 15.05 9.57
CA VAL A 341 8.44 13.83 9.24
C VAL A 341 7.53 12.81 8.58
N ALA A 342 7.94 12.33 7.41
CA ALA A 342 7.31 11.18 6.75
C ALA A 342 8.04 9.90 7.14
N ALA A 343 7.29 8.87 7.53
CA ALA A 343 7.77 7.50 7.65
C ALA A 343 7.41 6.79 6.34
N VAL A 344 8.42 6.45 5.54
CA VAL A 344 8.26 5.95 4.17
C VAL A 344 8.71 4.51 4.09
N GLY A 345 7.84 3.62 3.63
CA GLY A 345 8.20 2.25 3.24
C GLY A 345 9.03 2.27 1.96
N TRP A 346 10.10 1.46 1.93
CA TRP A 346 11.06 1.43 0.83
C TRP A 346 11.47 -0.01 0.50
N TYR A 347 10.50 -0.88 0.36
CA TYR A 347 10.66 -2.31 0.08
C TYR A 347 11.78 -2.96 0.92
N GLU A 348 12.75 -3.63 0.32
CA GLU A 348 13.85 -4.31 1.03
C GLU A 348 14.78 -3.34 1.77
N GLN A 349 14.70 -2.06 1.47
CA GLN A 349 15.46 -1.02 2.16
C GLN A 349 14.77 -0.51 3.43
N GLY A 350 13.62 -1.08 3.80
CA GLY A 350 12.94 -0.86 5.06
C GLY A 350 12.26 0.50 5.16
N VAL A 351 12.36 1.17 6.32
CA VAL A 351 11.74 2.45 6.58
C VAL A 351 12.75 3.59 6.52
N ARG A 352 12.36 4.67 5.86
CA ARG A 352 13.09 5.94 5.82
C ARG A 352 12.27 7.02 6.52
N PHE A 353 12.85 7.69 7.50
CA PHE A 353 12.23 8.84 8.17
C PHE A 353 12.77 10.11 7.53
N LEU A 354 11.90 10.82 6.81
CA LEU A 354 12.26 11.98 5.98
C LEU A 354 11.63 13.24 6.55
N SER A 355 12.45 14.17 6.99
CA SER A 355 11.99 15.50 7.40
C SER A 355 11.76 16.37 6.16
N TYR A 356 10.56 16.87 6.03
CA TYR A 356 10.14 17.87 5.03
C TYR A 356 9.84 19.24 5.64
N ARG A 357 10.37 19.52 6.85
CA ARG A 357 10.23 20.82 7.52
C ARG A 357 10.64 21.98 6.62
N ASN A 358 11.70 21.79 5.84
CA ASN A 358 12.01 22.58 4.68
C ASN A 358 11.68 21.75 3.43
N PRO A 359 10.54 22.02 2.75
CA PRO A 359 10.12 21.20 1.62
C PRO A 359 11.00 21.35 0.38
N THR A 360 11.97 22.27 0.37
CA THR A 360 13.00 22.40 -0.68
C THR A 360 14.35 21.79 -0.29
N ASP A 361 14.41 21.03 0.83
CA ASP A 361 15.60 20.36 1.31
C ASP A 361 15.21 19.19 2.22
N ILE A 362 14.75 18.09 1.61
CA ILE A 362 14.33 16.87 2.31
C ILE A 362 15.55 16.24 2.97
N GLN A 363 15.43 15.90 4.26
CA GLN A 363 16.52 15.33 5.03
C GLN A 363 16.13 14.01 5.66
N GLN A 364 16.92 12.96 5.45
CA GLN A 364 16.76 11.72 6.21
C GLN A 364 17.21 11.94 7.66
N VAL A 365 16.30 11.71 8.61
CA VAL A 365 16.52 11.90 10.05
C VAL A 365 16.50 10.59 10.84
N GLY A 366 16.18 9.48 10.19
CA GLY A 366 16.21 8.14 10.74
C GLY A 366 16.07 7.09 9.64
N TYR A 367 16.45 5.87 9.95
CA TYR A 367 16.20 4.71 9.08
C TYR A 367 16.15 3.41 9.89
N TYR A 368 15.45 2.44 9.33
CA TYR A 368 15.36 1.06 9.80
C TYR A 368 15.40 0.13 8.58
N ILE A 369 16.34 -0.81 8.56
CA ILE A 369 16.48 -1.81 7.50
C ILE A 369 16.29 -3.18 8.14
N PRO A 370 15.15 -3.86 7.91
CA PRO A 370 14.89 -5.19 8.46
C PRO A 370 15.78 -6.25 7.81
N ALA A 371 15.97 -7.36 8.50
CA ALA A 371 16.46 -8.57 7.87
C ALA A 371 15.27 -9.26 7.15
N ASN A 372 15.49 -9.71 5.92
CA ASN A 372 14.51 -10.49 5.15
C ASN A 372 13.12 -9.85 5.05
N GLY A 373 13.05 -8.53 4.87
CA GLY A 373 11.81 -7.78 4.77
C GLY A 373 11.56 -7.21 3.38
N SER A 374 10.31 -6.87 3.13
CA SER A 374 9.85 -5.99 2.05
C SER A 374 8.82 -5.05 2.65
N THR A 375 9.30 -3.89 3.10
CA THR A 375 8.48 -2.92 3.84
C THR A 375 7.72 -2.03 2.85
N TRP A 376 6.42 -2.26 2.76
CA TRP A 376 5.55 -1.52 1.83
C TRP A 376 5.13 -0.18 2.39
N ALA A 377 4.87 -0.10 3.69
CA ALA A 377 4.39 1.12 4.32
C ALA A 377 4.92 1.28 5.74
N ALA A 378 4.80 2.50 6.26
CA ALA A 378 5.05 2.80 7.66
C ALA A 378 4.06 3.88 8.14
N TYR A 379 3.44 3.66 9.29
CA TYR A 379 2.35 4.47 9.81
C TYR A 379 2.63 4.95 11.23
N TRP A 380 2.42 6.23 11.49
CA TRP A 380 2.48 6.78 12.83
C TRP A 380 1.33 6.27 13.68
N SER A 381 1.63 5.84 14.91
CA SER A 381 0.60 5.40 15.83
C SER A 381 -0.27 6.57 16.29
N PRO A 382 -1.61 6.51 16.09
CA PRO A 382 -2.50 7.58 16.56
C PRO A 382 -2.70 7.57 18.08
N THR A 383 -2.31 6.49 18.76
CA THR A 383 -2.45 6.35 20.22
C THR A 383 -1.19 6.78 20.98
N ASP A 384 -0.08 6.99 20.27
CA ASP A 384 1.14 7.53 20.88
C ASP A 384 1.08 9.05 20.98
N ARG A 385 0.94 9.56 22.21
CA ARG A 385 0.88 11.01 22.44
C ARG A 385 2.20 11.75 22.23
N ASN A 386 3.29 11.03 22.22
CA ASN A 386 4.62 11.62 21.97
C ASN A 386 4.91 11.72 20.49
N GLY A 387 4.19 10.96 19.65
CA GLY A 387 4.42 10.90 18.20
C GLY A 387 5.77 10.28 17.85
N GLU A 388 6.17 9.24 18.58
CA GLU A 388 7.44 8.55 18.42
C GLU A 388 7.30 7.13 17.88
N ILE A 389 6.09 6.53 17.98
CA ILE A 389 5.84 5.15 17.58
C ILE A 389 5.33 5.05 16.14
N VAL A 390 5.95 4.14 15.41
CA VAL A 390 5.61 3.82 14.01
C VAL A 390 5.43 2.31 13.87
N TYR A 391 4.40 1.91 13.12
CA TYR A 391 4.14 0.54 12.71
C TYR A 391 4.54 0.37 11.25
N THR A 392 5.28 -0.69 10.93
CA THR A 392 5.53 -1.04 9.54
C THR A 392 4.41 -1.91 8.99
N ALA A 393 4.17 -1.87 7.69
CA ALA A 393 3.50 -2.92 6.96
C ALA A 393 4.53 -3.59 6.06
N ASP A 394 4.87 -4.84 6.36
CA ASP A 394 5.88 -5.59 5.63
C ASP A 394 5.27 -6.88 5.08
N ALA A 395 5.41 -7.07 3.77
CA ALA A 395 4.75 -8.16 3.05
C ALA A 395 5.17 -9.55 3.52
N TYR A 396 6.39 -9.68 4.04
CA TYR A 396 6.94 -10.98 4.48
C TYR A 396 7.05 -11.12 5.99
N ARG A 397 7.18 -10.00 6.70
CA ARG A 397 7.44 -10.00 8.13
C ARG A 397 6.18 -9.74 8.96
N GLY A 398 5.25 -8.95 8.42
CA GLY A 398 4.09 -8.44 9.15
C GLY A 398 4.32 -7.04 9.69
N VAL A 399 4.22 -6.83 11.00
CA VAL A 399 4.31 -5.50 11.61
C VAL A 399 5.48 -5.45 12.57
N ASP A 400 6.47 -4.61 12.28
CA ASP A 400 7.49 -4.20 13.25
C ASP A 400 7.01 -2.93 13.97
N VAL A 401 7.27 -2.85 15.27
CA VAL A 401 6.97 -1.70 16.11
C VAL A 401 8.25 -0.92 16.31
N LEU A 402 8.31 0.27 15.74
CA LEU A 402 9.49 1.12 15.80
C LEU A 402 9.23 2.31 16.71
N LYS A 403 10.27 2.77 17.40
CA LYS A 403 10.31 4.06 18.06
C LYS A 403 11.40 4.91 17.44
N ILE A 404 11.07 6.15 17.08
CA ILE A 404 12.05 7.15 16.69
C ILE A 404 12.07 8.27 17.74
N ASP A 405 13.23 8.53 18.30
CA ASP A 405 13.39 9.52 19.37
C ASP A 405 12.94 10.92 18.95
N GLY A 406 12.05 11.52 19.74
CA GLY A 406 11.48 12.84 19.47
C GLY A 406 10.67 12.90 18.18
N GLY A 407 10.15 11.77 17.69
CA GLY A 407 9.42 11.69 16.42
C GLY A 407 10.25 12.11 15.20
N GLY A 408 11.57 12.06 15.28
CA GLY A 408 12.48 12.55 14.24
C GLY A 408 12.55 14.08 14.12
N ALA A 409 11.70 14.84 14.81
CA ALA A 409 11.57 16.29 14.65
C ALA A 409 12.86 17.07 15.02
N THR A 410 13.69 16.50 15.89
CA THR A 410 14.99 17.07 16.29
C THR A 410 16.17 16.30 15.69
N GLY A 411 15.89 15.34 14.82
CA GLY A 411 16.87 14.44 14.23
C GLY A 411 17.93 15.22 13.45
N LYS A 412 19.19 14.80 13.62
CA LYS A 412 20.26 15.23 12.73
C LYS A 412 20.17 14.41 11.45
N LYS A 413 20.61 14.98 10.34
CA LYS A 413 20.78 14.25 9.08
C LYS A 413 21.60 12.99 9.31
N VAL A 414 21.06 11.84 8.93
CA VAL A 414 21.74 10.54 9.00
C VAL A 414 21.81 9.92 7.61
N ARG A 415 22.75 9.01 7.43
CA ARG A 415 22.87 8.21 6.20
C ARG A 415 22.85 6.74 6.59
N ALA A 416 22.09 5.95 5.85
CA ALA A 416 22.15 4.51 5.99
C ALA A 416 23.50 4.00 5.42
N PRO A 417 24.13 3.02 6.06
CA PRO A 417 25.28 2.37 5.47
C PRO A 417 24.81 1.56 4.25
N VAL A 418 25.59 1.66 3.19
CA VAL A 418 25.38 0.86 2.00
C VAL A 418 26.30 -0.33 2.07
N ARG A 419 25.72 -1.53 2.21
CA ARG A 419 26.47 -2.78 2.23
C ARG A 419 25.81 -3.74 1.28
N SER A 420 26.44 -3.96 0.14
CA SER A 420 25.94 -4.87 -0.89
C SER A 420 25.71 -6.29 -0.35
N GLU A 421 26.51 -6.73 0.62
CA GLU A 421 26.38 -8.02 1.26
C GLU A 421 25.06 -8.21 2.04
N TRP A 422 24.37 -7.14 2.41
CA TRP A 422 23.10 -7.26 3.12
C TRP A 422 21.95 -7.69 2.23
N PHE A 423 22.03 -7.35 0.97
CA PHE A 423 20.96 -7.60 0.01
C PHE A 423 21.18 -8.89 -0.80
N GLY A 424 22.21 -9.68 -0.50
CA GLY A 424 22.60 -10.85 -1.28
C GLY A 424 22.67 -12.17 -0.55
N SER A 425 22.69 -12.17 0.75
CA SER A 425 22.94 -13.41 1.49
C SER A 425 21.68 -14.07 2.06
N GLY A 426 20.54 -13.41 2.02
CA GLY A 426 19.31 -13.94 2.60
C GLY A 426 18.15 -14.05 1.61
N VAL A 427 18.12 -13.20 0.61
CA VAL A 427 17.21 -13.36 -0.52
C VAL A 427 17.95 -14.24 -1.51
N ALA A 428 17.97 -15.53 -1.19
CA ALA A 428 18.58 -16.54 -2.00
C ALA A 428 18.13 -16.34 -3.44
N ASP A 429 19.10 -16.07 -4.29
CA ASP A 429 18.91 -16.28 -5.69
C ASP A 429 17.65 -15.56 -6.23
N ASN A 430 17.71 -14.23 -6.38
CA ASN A 430 16.60 -13.45 -6.90
C ASN A 430 16.28 -13.72 -8.37
N THR A 431 17.08 -14.46 -9.08
CA THR A 431 16.60 -15.17 -10.27
C THR A 431 15.56 -16.21 -9.90
N SER A 432 15.64 -16.82 -8.71
CA SER A 432 14.57 -17.64 -8.15
C SER A 432 13.48 -16.79 -7.48
N PHE A 433 13.77 -15.58 -7.03
CA PHE A 433 12.77 -14.69 -6.46
C PHE A 433 11.89 -14.09 -7.56
N SER A 434 12.43 -13.54 -8.64
CA SER A 434 11.61 -13.15 -9.78
C SER A 434 10.96 -14.34 -10.49
N ALA A 435 11.63 -15.48 -10.61
CA ALA A 435 11.05 -16.69 -11.18
C ALA A 435 10.13 -17.44 -10.21
N SER A 436 10.37 -17.38 -8.89
CA SER A 436 9.44 -17.91 -7.89
C SER A 436 8.28 -16.95 -7.61
N PHE A 437 8.45 -15.67 -7.82
CA PHE A 437 7.37 -14.69 -7.84
C PHE A 437 6.43 -14.95 -9.02
N GLU A 438 6.94 -15.27 -10.19
CA GLU A 438 6.13 -15.66 -11.35
C GLU A 438 5.51 -17.06 -11.19
N SER A 439 6.11 -17.96 -10.42
CA SER A 439 5.66 -19.34 -10.26
C SER A 439 4.96 -19.65 -8.95
N HIS A 440 5.04 -18.78 -7.95
CA HIS A 440 4.41 -19.00 -6.65
C HIS A 440 3.10 -18.22 -6.57
N PRO A 441 1.94 -18.88 -6.45
CA PRO A 441 0.64 -18.19 -6.41
C PRO A 441 0.44 -17.28 -5.18
N ILE A 442 1.42 -17.21 -4.29
CA ILE A 442 1.37 -16.49 -3.02
C ILE A 442 2.32 -15.29 -2.99
N PHE A 443 3.36 -15.25 -3.82
CA PHE A 443 4.47 -14.30 -3.67
C PHE A 443 4.83 -13.55 -4.96
N GLY A 444 3.91 -13.44 -5.90
CA GLY A 444 4.15 -12.89 -7.23
C GLY A 444 3.89 -11.39 -7.39
N PHE A 445 4.13 -10.54 -6.37
CA PHE A 445 3.66 -9.16 -6.47
C PHE A 445 4.68 -8.10 -6.17
N VAL A 446 4.92 -7.43 -7.20
CA VAL A 446 5.07 -6.02 -7.37
C VAL A 446 3.76 -5.56 -7.99
N CYS A 447 3.10 -4.56 -7.47
CA CYS A 447 1.77 -4.07 -7.84
C CYS A 447 1.26 -4.59 -9.21
N PRO A 448 0.33 -5.58 -9.26
CA PRO A 448 0.01 -6.30 -10.50
C PRO A 448 -0.66 -5.42 -11.56
N VAL A 449 -1.19 -4.27 -11.15
CA VAL A 449 -1.77 -3.28 -12.06
C VAL A 449 -0.75 -2.80 -13.09
N LEU A 450 0.51 -2.91 -12.77
CA LEU A 450 1.61 -2.29 -13.51
C LEU A 450 2.50 -3.26 -14.27
N LYS A 451 2.22 -4.59 -14.21
CA LYS A 451 2.95 -5.51 -15.09
C LYS A 451 2.79 -5.02 -16.52
N PRO A 452 3.83 -4.51 -17.17
CA PRO A 452 3.74 -4.26 -18.61
C PRO A 452 3.42 -5.58 -19.30
N ASP A 453 2.58 -5.56 -20.32
CA ASP A 453 2.34 -6.73 -21.17
C ASP A 453 3.65 -7.12 -21.86
N VAL A 454 4.47 -7.92 -21.17
CA VAL A 454 5.73 -8.48 -21.71
C VAL A 454 5.45 -9.59 -22.72
N ASP A 455 4.18 -9.93 -22.95
CA ASP A 455 3.75 -11.04 -23.79
C ASP A 455 3.08 -10.63 -25.12
N THR A 456 3.41 -9.48 -25.69
CA THR A 456 3.12 -9.26 -27.11
C THR A 456 4.39 -9.52 -27.93
N PRO A 457 4.55 -10.73 -28.52
CA PRO A 457 5.48 -10.87 -29.63
C PRO A 457 4.95 -10.01 -30.78
N SER A 458 5.81 -9.16 -31.27
CA SER A 458 5.65 -8.34 -32.46
C SER A 458 5.29 -9.16 -33.70
#